data_e3f26fdae8ac4f75ace48d007f21cbff
#
_entry.id   e3f26fdae8ac4f75ace48d007f21cbff
#
_cell.length_a   1.000
_cell.length_b   1.000
_cell.length_c   1.000
_cell.angle_alpha   90.00
_cell.angle_beta   90.00
_cell.angle_gamma   90.00
#
_symmetry.space_group_name_H-M   'P 1'
#
loop_
_entity.id
_entity.type
_entity.pdbx_description
1 polymer ?
#
loop_
_entity_poly.entity_id
_entity_poly.type
_entity_poly.pdbx_seq_one_letter_code
_entity_poly.pdbx_strand_id
1 'polypeptide(L)'
;MINPPSKEDLIISIIEFLENDVIQELKGQKRFHAHVAKNSLNIVLRQLKLEEVSGEKEKDRLSKILKTDKTIKEMNKILCSMIDNNNIDIDNNELIDHLFKTTMEKLEIDQPNYSSFLDEKNKL
;
A
#
# COMPACT_ATOMS: atom_id res chain seq x y z
N MET A 1 -18.70 -11.37 -13.15
CA MET A 1 -19.32 -11.25 -11.81
C MET A 1 -18.73 -12.31 -10.89
N ILE A 2 -18.28 -11.90 -9.71
CA ILE A 2 -17.72 -12.82 -8.72
C ILE A 2 -18.84 -13.24 -7.77
N ASN A 3 -19.05 -14.55 -7.63
CA ASN A 3 -20.05 -15.08 -6.72
C ASN A 3 -19.60 -14.90 -5.26
N PRO A 4 -20.52 -14.56 -4.34
CA PRO A 4 -20.21 -14.59 -2.92
C PRO A 4 -19.86 -16.01 -2.44
N PRO A 5 -18.96 -16.16 -1.45
CA PRO A 5 -18.22 -15.06 -0.80
C PRO A 5 -17.07 -14.56 -1.65
N SER A 6 -16.85 -13.25 -1.62
CA SER A 6 -15.69 -12.63 -2.27
C SER A 6 -14.41 -12.86 -1.45
N LYS A 7 -13.26 -12.51 -2.04
CA LYS A 7 -11.98 -12.54 -1.30
C LYS A 7 -12.03 -11.66 -0.06
N GLU A 8 -12.60 -10.47 -0.19
CA GLU A 8 -12.77 -9.56 0.94
C GLU A 8 -13.66 -10.17 2.02
N ASP A 9 -14.77 -10.79 1.63
CA ASP A 9 -15.69 -11.44 2.58
C ASP A 9 -15.00 -12.53 3.38
N LEU A 10 -14.19 -13.35 2.72
CA LEU A 10 -13.45 -14.43 3.38
C LEU A 10 -12.44 -13.88 4.39
N ILE A 11 -11.72 -12.84 4.01
CA ILE A 11 -10.73 -12.21 4.90
C ILE A 11 -11.42 -11.55 6.09
N ILE A 12 -12.52 -10.83 5.87
CA ILE A 12 -13.30 -10.22 6.94
C ILE A 12 -13.80 -11.27 7.93
N SER A 13 -14.27 -12.42 7.44
CA SER A 13 -14.71 -13.52 8.30
C SER A 13 -13.59 -14.04 9.20
N ILE A 14 -12.38 -14.16 8.68
CA ILE A 14 -11.23 -14.62 9.47
C ILE A 14 -10.84 -13.56 10.51
N ILE A 15 -10.83 -12.29 10.12
CA ILE A 15 -10.53 -11.19 11.05
C ILE A 15 -11.53 -11.18 12.21
N GLU A 16 -12.82 -11.30 11.91
CA GLU A 16 -13.88 -11.32 12.92
C GLU A 16 -13.74 -12.52 13.87
N PHE A 17 -13.41 -13.69 13.33
CA PHE A 17 -13.16 -14.87 14.14
C PHE A 17 -11.99 -14.67 15.10
N LEU A 18 -10.87 -14.14 14.60
CA LEU A 18 -9.71 -13.86 15.43
C LEU A 18 -10.04 -12.86 16.53
N GLU A 19 -10.73 -11.78 16.19
CA GLU A 19 -11.04 -10.71 17.12
C GLU A 19 -12.05 -11.13 18.19
N ASN A 20 -13.12 -11.82 17.79
CA ASN A 20 -14.24 -12.11 18.66
C ASN A 20 -14.10 -13.43 19.44
N ASP A 21 -13.45 -14.44 18.85
CA ASP A 21 -13.43 -15.79 19.40
C ASP A 21 -12.05 -16.29 19.83
N VAL A 22 -10.98 -15.75 19.29
CA VAL A 22 -9.62 -16.27 19.52
C VAL A 22 -8.80 -15.39 20.46
N ILE A 23 -8.67 -14.12 20.15
CA ILE A 23 -7.78 -13.21 20.89
C ILE A 23 -8.15 -13.13 22.36
N GLN A 24 -9.43 -13.11 22.66
CA GLN A 24 -9.94 -13.00 24.03
C GLN A 24 -9.60 -14.22 24.87
N GLU A 25 -9.44 -15.40 24.25
CA GLU A 25 -9.14 -16.66 24.92
C GLU A 25 -7.63 -16.90 25.06
N LEU A 26 -6.80 -16.08 24.44
CA LEU A 26 -5.34 -16.23 24.45
C LEU A 26 -4.68 -15.24 25.41
N LYS A 27 -3.50 -15.65 25.91
CA LYS A 27 -2.67 -14.83 26.81
C LYS A 27 -1.22 -14.84 26.35
N GLY A 28 -0.48 -13.81 26.76
CA GLY A 28 0.95 -13.72 26.54
C GLY A 28 1.32 -13.69 25.05
N GLN A 29 2.31 -14.49 24.71
CA GLN A 29 2.90 -14.49 23.37
C GLN A 29 1.93 -14.96 22.28
N LYS A 30 1.06 -15.92 22.60
CA LYS A 30 0.04 -16.40 21.66
C LYS A 30 -0.97 -15.33 21.33
N ARG A 31 -1.37 -14.52 22.31
CA ARG A 31 -2.26 -13.39 22.09
C ARG A 31 -1.60 -12.33 21.19
N PHE A 32 -0.33 -12.05 21.44
CA PHE A 32 0.44 -11.13 20.59
C PHE A 32 0.49 -11.62 19.15
N HIS A 33 0.78 -12.90 18.92
CA HIS A 33 0.82 -13.47 17.57
C HIS A 33 -0.53 -13.44 16.88
N ALA A 34 -1.62 -13.62 17.62
CA ALA A 34 -2.97 -13.53 17.08
C ALA A 34 -3.29 -12.11 16.63
N HIS A 35 -2.86 -11.09 17.38
CA HIS A 35 -2.98 -9.69 16.96
C HIS A 35 -2.18 -9.40 15.70
N VAL A 36 -0.94 -9.93 15.60
CA VAL A 36 -0.11 -9.80 14.41
C VAL A 36 -0.80 -10.42 13.19
N ALA A 37 -1.37 -11.62 13.36
CA ALA A 37 -2.12 -12.30 12.29
C ALA A 37 -3.31 -11.46 11.83
N LYS A 38 -4.08 -10.93 12.77
CA LYS A 38 -5.21 -10.05 12.47
C LYS A 38 -4.77 -8.80 11.70
N ASN A 39 -3.70 -8.16 12.17
CA ASN A 39 -3.17 -6.96 11.50
C ASN A 39 -2.67 -7.27 10.10
N SER A 40 -2.03 -8.42 9.90
CA SER A 40 -1.58 -8.86 8.57
C SER A 40 -2.76 -9.04 7.61
N LEU A 41 -3.86 -9.63 8.09
CA LEU A 41 -5.07 -9.78 7.30
C LEU A 41 -5.70 -8.44 6.97
N ASN A 42 -5.65 -7.47 7.88
CA ASN A 42 -6.13 -6.11 7.61
C ASN A 42 -5.30 -5.44 6.51
N ILE A 43 -3.99 -5.66 6.47
CA ILE A 43 -3.13 -5.17 5.38
C ILE A 43 -3.57 -5.77 4.05
N VAL A 44 -3.75 -7.08 3.99
CA VAL A 44 -4.21 -7.76 2.76
C VAL A 44 -5.57 -7.23 2.31
N LEU A 45 -6.48 -7.00 3.24
CA LEU A 45 -7.79 -6.44 2.94
C LEU A 45 -7.68 -5.06 2.30
N ARG A 46 -6.81 -4.19 2.85
CA ARG A 46 -6.57 -2.86 2.27
C ARG A 46 -5.90 -2.94 0.90
N GLN A 47 -4.97 -3.88 0.71
CA GLN A 47 -4.38 -4.13 -0.61
C GLN A 47 -5.44 -4.47 -1.64
N LEU A 48 -6.35 -5.38 -1.31
CA LEU A 48 -7.44 -5.77 -2.22
C LEU A 48 -8.34 -4.61 -2.59
N LYS A 49 -8.55 -3.67 -1.66
CA LYS A 49 -9.43 -2.52 -1.90
C LYS A 49 -8.75 -1.37 -2.63
N LEU A 50 -7.47 -1.14 -2.40
CA LEU A 50 -6.79 0.10 -2.79
C LEU A 50 -5.71 -0.08 -3.87
N GLU A 51 -5.13 -1.27 -3.99
CA GLU A 51 -3.92 -1.48 -4.79
C GLU A 51 -4.14 -1.21 -6.29
N GLU A 52 -5.28 -1.62 -6.83
CA GLU A 52 -5.58 -1.42 -8.25
C GLU A 52 -5.62 0.07 -8.60
N VAL A 53 -6.33 0.87 -7.82
CA VAL A 53 -6.45 2.32 -8.05
C VAL A 53 -5.12 3.01 -7.84
N SER A 54 -4.40 2.67 -6.78
CA SER A 54 -3.06 3.22 -6.50
C SER A 54 -2.08 2.87 -7.60
N GLY A 55 -2.13 1.63 -8.09
CA GLY A 55 -1.29 1.16 -9.19
C GLY A 55 -1.54 1.93 -10.47
N GLU A 56 -2.79 2.21 -10.81
CA GLU A 56 -3.14 3.00 -11.99
C GLU A 56 -2.60 4.43 -11.87
N LYS A 57 -2.73 5.04 -10.71
CA LYS A 57 -2.21 6.39 -10.44
C LYS A 57 -0.68 6.43 -10.55
N GLU A 58 -0.01 5.44 -9.97
CA GLU A 58 1.45 5.31 -10.04
C GLU A 58 1.91 5.16 -11.49
N LYS A 59 1.24 4.30 -12.24
CA LYS A 59 1.56 4.08 -13.66
C LYS A 59 1.40 5.36 -14.48
N ASP A 60 0.32 6.11 -14.25
CA ASP A 60 0.08 7.37 -14.95
C ASP A 60 1.19 8.39 -14.68
N ARG A 61 1.60 8.53 -13.41
CA ARG A 61 2.68 9.45 -13.04
C ARG A 61 4.01 9.05 -13.67
N LEU A 62 4.34 7.75 -13.60
CA LEU A 62 5.57 7.22 -14.21
C LEU A 62 5.59 7.43 -15.72
N SER A 63 4.49 7.14 -16.39
CA SER A 63 4.36 7.33 -17.84
C SER A 63 4.60 8.76 -18.26
N LYS A 64 4.11 9.72 -17.49
CA LYS A 64 4.32 11.16 -17.75
C LYS A 64 5.77 11.58 -17.56
N ILE A 65 6.40 11.10 -16.48
CA ILE A 65 7.79 11.42 -16.18
C ILE A 65 8.73 10.82 -17.22
N LEU A 66 8.54 9.56 -17.57
CA LEU A 66 9.43 8.82 -18.48
C LEU A 66 9.04 8.97 -19.95
N LYS A 67 7.86 9.51 -20.22
CA LYS A 67 7.30 9.65 -21.58
C LYS A 67 7.26 8.32 -22.33
N THR A 68 6.86 7.27 -21.64
CA THR A 68 6.73 5.92 -22.18
C THR A 68 5.60 5.18 -21.47
N ASP A 69 5.10 4.13 -22.10
CA ASP A 69 4.04 3.29 -21.53
C ASP A 69 4.56 1.85 -21.44
N LYS A 70 4.98 1.48 -20.23
CA LYS A 70 5.49 0.15 -19.90
C LYS A 70 4.86 -0.31 -18.59
N THR A 71 5.23 -1.50 -18.13
CA THR A 71 4.77 -1.97 -16.82
C THR A 71 5.38 -1.11 -15.70
N ILE A 72 4.70 -1.04 -14.58
CA ILE A 72 5.22 -0.32 -13.39
C ILE A 72 6.62 -0.81 -13.03
N LYS A 73 6.82 -2.13 -13.05
CA LYS A 73 8.12 -2.73 -12.73
C LYS A 73 9.22 -2.25 -13.67
N GLU A 74 8.94 -2.25 -14.97
CA GLU A 74 9.90 -1.78 -15.98
C GLU A 74 10.19 -0.29 -15.82
N MET A 75 9.15 0.51 -15.62
CA MET A 75 9.28 1.96 -15.46
C MET A 75 10.03 2.34 -14.18
N ASN A 76 9.80 1.61 -13.09
CA ASN A 76 10.56 1.82 -11.85
C ASN A 76 12.04 1.52 -12.03
N LYS A 77 12.39 0.49 -12.78
CA LYS A 77 13.79 0.19 -13.11
C LYS A 77 14.44 1.31 -13.92
N ILE A 78 13.71 1.83 -14.90
CA ILE A 78 14.17 2.96 -15.72
C ILE A 78 14.39 4.20 -14.85
N LEU A 79 13.42 4.52 -13.99
CA LEU A 79 13.51 5.68 -13.10
C LEU A 79 14.68 5.56 -12.13
N CYS A 80 14.87 4.41 -11.50
CA CYS A 80 16.01 4.16 -10.62
C CYS A 80 17.34 4.35 -11.35
N SER A 81 17.43 3.86 -12.58
CA SER A 81 18.62 4.01 -13.41
C SER A 81 18.89 5.48 -13.77
N MET A 82 17.84 6.24 -14.08
CA MET A 82 17.95 7.67 -14.37
C MET A 82 18.42 8.47 -13.16
N ILE A 83 17.92 8.14 -11.98
CA ILE A 83 18.36 8.78 -10.72
C ILE A 83 19.83 8.46 -10.46
N ASP A 84 20.19 7.20 -10.58
CA ASP A 84 21.55 6.71 -10.30
C ASP A 84 22.59 7.32 -11.27
N ASN A 85 22.21 7.51 -12.53
CA ASN A 85 23.10 8.06 -13.57
C ASN A 85 23.00 9.58 -13.72
N ASN A 86 22.30 10.26 -12.83
CA ASN A 86 22.07 11.71 -12.85
C ASN A 86 21.38 12.20 -14.14
N ASN A 87 20.58 11.34 -14.77
CA ASN A 87 19.82 11.70 -15.98
C ASN A 87 18.49 12.40 -15.65
N ILE A 88 18.12 12.45 -14.37
CA ILE A 88 17.00 13.24 -13.86
C ILE A 88 17.50 13.98 -12.63
N ASP A 89 17.12 15.25 -12.51
CA ASP A 89 17.50 16.07 -11.38
C ASP A 89 16.70 15.64 -10.13
N ILE A 90 17.39 15.44 -9.01
CA ILE A 90 16.73 15.10 -7.73
C ILE A 90 15.83 16.22 -7.22
N ASP A 91 16.02 17.45 -7.72
CA ASP A 91 15.16 18.60 -7.39
C ASP A 91 13.97 18.74 -8.35
N ASN A 92 13.81 17.81 -9.30
CA ASN A 92 12.70 17.83 -10.24
C ASN A 92 11.37 17.70 -9.49
N ASN A 93 10.48 18.67 -9.67
CA ASN A 93 9.22 18.74 -8.95
C ASN A 93 8.29 17.56 -9.26
N GLU A 94 8.26 17.08 -10.49
CA GLU A 94 7.44 15.93 -10.88
C GLU A 94 7.96 14.65 -10.20
N LEU A 95 9.27 14.49 -10.11
CA LEU A 95 9.88 13.36 -9.44
C LEU A 95 9.56 13.36 -7.95
N ILE A 96 9.74 14.49 -7.28
CA ILE A 96 9.48 14.64 -5.84
C ILE A 96 8.00 14.37 -5.55
N ASP A 97 7.10 14.94 -6.34
CA ASP A 97 5.66 14.74 -6.21
C ASP A 97 5.29 13.26 -6.38
N HIS A 98 5.86 12.60 -7.38
CA HIS A 98 5.62 11.18 -7.62
C HIS A 98 6.08 10.31 -6.45
N LEU A 99 7.29 10.54 -5.96
CA LEU A 99 7.84 9.77 -4.83
C LEU A 99 7.01 9.97 -3.56
N PHE A 100 6.60 11.20 -3.30
CA PHE A 100 5.74 11.53 -2.17
C PHE A 100 4.39 10.80 -2.27
N LYS A 101 3.73 10.92 -3.40
CA LYS A 101 2.42 10.28 -3.62
C LYS A 101 2.50 8.76 -3.54
N THR A 102 3.55 8.17 -4.12
CA THR A 102 3.76 6.72 -4.04
C THR A 102 3.95 6.28 -2.58
N THR A 103 4.71 7.03 -1.80
CA THR A 103 4.91 6.76 -0.39
C THR A 103 3.60 6.84 0.39
N MET A 104 2.81 7.88 0.16
CA MET A 104 1.51 8.07 0.82
C MET A 104 0.54 6.93 0.47
N GLU A 105 0.50 6.51 -0.79
CA GLU A 105 -0.36 5.40 -1.22
C GLU A 105 0.04 4.08 -0.56
N LYS A 106 1.33 3.82 -0.42
CA LYS A 106 1.83 2.61 0.27
C LYS A 106 1.54 2.64 1.76
N LEU A 107 1.72 3.78 2.41
CA LEU A 107 1.43 3.93 3.83
C LEU A 107 -0.06 3.77 4.13
N GLU A 108 -0.92 4.22 3.24
CA GLU A 108 -2.36 4.03 3.40
C GLU A 108 -2.74 2.56 3.46
N ILE A 109 -2.03 1.71 2.73
CA ILE A 109 -2.25 0.26 2.76
C ILE A 109 -1.57 -0.37 3.98
N ASP A 110 -0.29 -0.09 4.20
CA ASP A 110 0.54 -0.80 5.18
C ASP A 110 0.38 -0.27 6.60
N GLN A 111 0.32 1.04 6.77
CA GLN A 111 0.31 1.68 8.08
C GLN A 111 -0.56 2.95 8.10
N PRO A 112 -1.89 2.80 7.94
CA PRO A 112 -2.77 3.96 7.85
C PRO A 112 -2.85 4.77 9.15
N ASN A 113 -2.43 4.21 10.27
CA ASN A 113 -2.43 4.88 11.57
C ASN A 113 -1.07 5.47 11.96
N TYR A 114 -0.07 5.38 11.07
CA TYR A 114 1.24 5.97 11.32
C TYR A 114 1.12 7.49 11.46
N SER A 115 1.65 8.04 12.55
CA SER A 115 1.44 9.46 12.89
C SER A 115 1.91 10.43 11.81
N SER A 116 3.07 10.19 11.22
CA SER A 116 3.60 11.04 10.14
C SER A 116 2.74 10.99 8.89
N PHE A 117 2.17 9.80 8.58
CA PHE A 117 1.23 9.66 7.46
C PHE A 117 -0.04 10.48 7.71
N LEU A 118 -0.61 10.39 8.90
CA LEU A 118 -1.82 11.13 9.27
C LEU A 118 -1.58 12.64 9.22
N ASP A 119 -0.42 13.10 9.71
CA ASP A 119 -0.05 14.52 9.66
C ASP A 119 0.02 15.03 8.22
N GLU A 120 0.67 14.29 7.33
CA GLU A 120 0.78 14.69 5.92
C GLU A 120 -0.57 14.61 5.19
N LYS A 121 -1.37 13.57 5.49
CA LYS A 121 -2.71 13.41 4.92
C LYS A 121 -3.61 14.59 5.29
N ASN A 122 -3.54 15.08 6.52
CA ASN A 122 -4.35 16.19 7.00
C ASN A 122 -3.96 17.54 6.42
N LYS A 123 -2.76 17.66 5.82
CA LYS A 123 -2.31 18.87 5.13
C LYS A 123 -2.82 18.98 3.69
N LEU A 124 -3.32 17.89 3.12
CA LEU A 124 -3.77 17.82 1.72
C LEU A 124 -5.18 18.41 1.52
#